data_b8c5bd3450ecd619a567b11f06ca0308
#
_entry.id   b8c5bd3450ecd619a567b11f06ca0308
#
_cell.length_a   1.000
_cell.length_b   1.000
_cell.length_c   1.000
_cell.angle_alpha   90.00
_cell.angle_beta   90.00
_cell.angle_gamma   90.00
#
_symmetry.space_group_name_H-M   'P 1'
#
loop_
_entity.id
_entity.type
_entity.pdbx_description
1 polymer ?
#
loop_
_entity_poly.entity_id
_entity_poly.type
_entity_poly.pdbx_seq_one_letter_code
_entity_poly.pdbx_strand_id
1 'polypeptide(L)'
;MTSRLFLTGIATSGRHGANPGEKDQAQDFVVDLDVEVEVGDDELSSTSDYRTLIRTARETVERDSFDLLESLAHAVANDVLAHDGVVKVSAIVHKPAAARSNEVQGIAAAATVER
;
A
#
# COMPACT_ATOMS: atom_id res chain seq x y z
N MET A 1 3.32 -13.38 -20.22
CA MET A 1 3.77 -11.99 -20.38
C MET A 1 3.78 -11.27 -19.04
N THR A 2 4.63 -10.28 -18.91
CA THR A 2 4.68 -9.44 -17.72
C THR A 2 3.92 -8.15 -18.00
N SER A 3 3.10 -7.71 -17.06
CA SER A 3 2.33 -6.48 -17.19
C SER A 3 2.38 -5.68 -15.89
N ARG A 4 2.01 -4.40 -15.93
CA ARG A 4 1.95 -3.56 -14.75
C ARG A 4 0.51 -3.15 -14.48
N LEU A 5 0.13 -3.25 -13.22
CA LEU A 5 -1.15 -2.76 -12.73
C LEU A 5 -0.91 -1.51 -11.89
N PHE A 6 -1.67 -0.46 -12.14
CA PHE A 6 -1.65 0.76 -11.35
C PHE A 6 -2.97 0.86 -10.59
N LEU A 7 -2.89 0.75 -9.27
CA LEU A 7 -4.05 0.81 -8.38
C LEU A 7 -3.89 2.06 -7.53
N THR A 8 -4.63 3.10 -7.88
CA THR A 8 -4.43 4.43 -7.30
C THR A 8 -5.61 4.86 -6.45
N GLY A 9 -5.30 5.61 -5.39
CA GLY A 9 -6.33 6.19 -4.54
C GLY A 9 -7.05 5.18 -3.66
N ILE A 10 -6.36 4.13 -3.20
CA ILE A 10 -6.97 3.14 -2.29
C ILE A 10 -7.17 3.79 -0.93
N ALA A 11 -8.43 4.03 -0.57
CA ALA A 11 -8.78 4.60 0.73
C ALA A 11 -8.60 3.55 1.83
N THR A 12 -7.86 3.90 2.86
CA THR A 12 -7.58 3.02 4.01
C THR A 12 -7.67 3.81 5.31
N SER A 13 -7.72 3.10 6.42
CA SER A 13 -7.71 3.69 7.75
C SER A 13 -6.86 2.82 8.68
N GLY A 14 -6.09 3.44 9.55
CA GLY A 14 -5.24 2.70 10.48
C GLY A 14 -4.65 3.58 11.57
N ARG A 15 -3.96 2.93 12.50
CA ARG A 15 -3.37 3.56 13.69
C ARG A 15 -1.85 3.51 13.58
N HIS A 16 -1.29 4.56 12.99
CA HIS A 16 0.15 4.70 12.76
C HIS A 16 0.61 6.10 13.14
N GLY A 17 1.85 6.21 13.60
CA GLY A 17 2.48 7.47 13.90
C GLY A 17 3.48 7.39 15.03
N ALA A 18 4.46 8.30 15.01
CA ALA A 18 5.54 8.35 16.00
C ALA A 18 5.24 9.30 17.16
N ASN A 19 4.27 10.19 17.04
CA ASN A 19 3.95 11.17 18.07
C ASN A 19 3.17 10.53 19.21
N PRO A 20 3.38 10.98 20.46
CA PRO A 20 2.60 10.49 21.58
C PRO A 20 1.09 10.63 21.34
N GLY A 21 0.35 9.54 21.56
CA GLY A 21 -1.10 9.53 21.40
C GLY A 21 -1.61 9.43 19.96
N GLU A 22 -0.73 9.48 18.96
CA GLU A 22 -1.15 9.46 17.55
C GLU A 22 -1.87 8.16 17.17
N LYS A 23 -1.48 7.04 17.78
CA LYS A 23 -2.08 5.71 17.54
C LYS A 23 -3.38 5.48 18.30
N ASP A 24 -3.81 6.41 19.14
CA ASP A 24 -5.04 6.25 19.95
C ASP A 24 -6.29 6.31 19.09
N GLN A 25 -6.20 6.95 17.92
CA GLN A 25 -7.29 7.03 16.97
C GLN A 25 -6.82 6.63 15.58
N ALA A 26 -7.71 5.99 14.83
CA ALA A 26 -7.46 5.71 13.42
C ALA A 26 -7.47 7.00 12.63
N GLN A 27 -6.61 7.07 11.62
CA GLN A 27 -6.58 8.16 10.66
C GLN A 27 -6.56 7.62 9.23
N ASP A 28 -6.90 8.48 8.29
CA ASP A 28 -6.93 8.10 6.87
C ASP A 28 -5.52 8.01 6.29
N PHE A 29 -5.31 6.97 5.51
CA PHE A 29 -4.17 6.82 4.61
C PHE A 29 -4.69 6.50 3.23
N VAL A 30 -3.97 6.93 2.20
CA VAL A 30 -4.29 6.59 0.81
C VAL A 30 -3.10 5.84 0.23
N VAL A 31 -3.37 4.69 -0.37
CA VAL A 31 -2.32 3.83 -0.91
C VAL A 31 -2.43 3.80 -2.44
N ASP A 32 -1.29 4.02 -3.11
CA ASP A 32 -1.12 3.74 -4.53
C ASP A 32 -0.21 2.53 -4.67
N LEU A 33 -0.57 1.64 -5.57
CA LEU A 33 0.25 0.47 -5.91
C LEU A 33 0.61 0.49 -7.40
N ASP A 34 1.86 0.22 -7.68
CA ASP A 34 2.40 -0.07 -9.00
C ASP A 34 2.94 -1.49 -8.93
N VAL A 35 2.25 -2.43 -9.57
CA VAL A 35 2.49 -3.86 -9.39
C VAL A 35 2.83 -4.50 -10.74
N GLU A 36 3.99 -5.15 -10.80
CA GLU A 36 4.38 -5.94 -11.94
C GLU A 36 3.91 -7.38 -11.73
N VAL A 37 3.12 -7.90 -12.66
CA VAL A 37 2.49 -9.22 -12.56
C VAL A 37 2.78 -10.08 -13.78
N GLU A 38 2.89 -11.39 -13.56
CA GLU A 38 2.89 -12.36 -14.65
C GLU A 38 1.46 -12.66 -15.08
N VAL A 39 1.23 -12.63 -16.38
CA VAL A 39 -0.09 -12.91 -16.97
C VAL A 39 0.07 -14.04 -17.98
N GLY A 40 -0.73 -15.09 -17.84
CA GLY A 40 -0.82 -16.19 -18.79
C GLY A 40 -1.83 -15.90 -19.89
N ASP A 41 -2.82 -16.77 -20.01
CA ASP A 41 -3.91 -16.57 -20.96
C ASP A 41 -4.87 -15.47 -20.51
N ASP A 42 -5.75 -15.04 -21.39
CA ASP A 42 -6.74 -14.01 -21.11
C ASP A 42 -7.87 -14.55 -20.23
N GLU A 43 -7.50 -14.92 -19.01
CA GLU A 43 -8.39 -15.46 -17.98
C GLU A 43 -7.97 -14.92 -16.61
N LEU A 44 -8.94 -14.69 -15.73
CA LEU A 44 -8.67 -14.20 -14.39
C LEU A 44 -7.77 -15.15 -13.59
N SER A 45 -7.91 -16.46 -13.80
CA SER A 45 -7.08 -17.46 -13.13
C SER A 45 -5.61 -17.44 -13.56
N SER A 46 -5.27 -16.75 -14.64
CA SER A 46 -3.92 -16.64 -15.18
C SER A 46 -3.19 -15.35 -14.78
N THR A 47 -3.74 -14.60 -13.84
CA THR A 47 -3.18 -13.34 -13.35
C THR A 47 -3.46 -13.16 -11.86
N SER A 48 -2.79 -12.19 -11.26
CA SER A 48 -3.12 -11.74 -9.90
C SER A 48 -4.36 -10.85 -9.98
N ASP A 49 -5.40 -11.22 -9.22
CA ASP A 49 -6.65 -10.46 -9.17
C ASP A 49 -6.40 -9.15 -8.41
N TYR A 50 -6.52 -8.00 -9.09
CA TYR A 50 -6.26 -6.71 -8.47
C TYR A 50 -7.17 -6.41 -7.27
N ARG A 51 -8.36 -7.01 -7.21
CA ARG A 51 -9.26 -6.85 -6.04
C ARG A 51 -8.63 -7.45 -4.79
N THR A 52 -7.92 -8.55 -4.92
CA THR A 52 -7.17 -9.18 -3.83
C THR A 52 -6.00 -8.30 -3.38
N LEU A 53 -5.30 -7.68 -4.32
CA LEU A 53 -4.18 -6.78 -4.01
C LEU A 53 -4.66 -5.53 -3.27
N ILE A 54 -5.79 -4.97 -3.68
CA ILE A 54 -6.42 -3.83 -3.00
C ILE A 54 -6.82 -4.21 -1.57
N ARG A 55 -7.45 -5.37 -1.40
CA ARG A 55 -7.83 -5.87 -0.08
C ARG A 55 -6.63 -6.05 0.83
N THR A 56 -5.54 -6.60 0.31
CA THR A 56 -4.30 -6.79 1.06
C THR A 56 -3.75 -5.46 1.56
N ALA A 57 -3.72 -4.43 0.72
CA ALA A 57 -3.26 -3.11 1.14
C ALA A 57 -4.11 -2.55 2.29
N ARG A 58 -5.44 -2.66 2.19
CA ARG A 58 -6.34 -2.22 3.27
C ARG A 58 -6.12 -2.99 4.56
N GLU A 59 -6.02 -4.30 4.47
CA GLU A 59 -5.81 -5.16 5.65
C GLU A 59 -4.50 -4.85 6.36
N THR A 60 -3.42 -4.60 5.61
CA THR A 60 -2.12 -4.26 6.19
C THR A 60 -2.20 -2.94 6.96
N VAL A 61 -2.81 -1.92 6.39
CA VAL A 61 -2.95 -0.61 7.05
C VAL A 61 -3.80 -0.73 8.32
N GLU A 62 -4.89 -1.50 8.28
CA GLU A 62 -5.79 -1.65 9.42
C GLU A 62 -5.18 -2.51 10.53
N ARG A 63 -4.51 -3.60 10.17
CA ARG A 63 -4.03 -4.62 11.12
C ARG A 63 -2.76 -4.20 11.85
N ASP A 64 -1.79 -3.65 11.11
CA ASP A 64 -0.48 -3.34 11.64
C ASP A 64 -0.46 -1.96 12.31
N SER A 65 0.56 -1.69 13.12
CA SER A 65 0.74 -0.40 13.77
C SER A 65 2.23 -0.05 13.77
N PHE A 66 2.59 0.95 12.97
CA PHE A 66 3.97 1.39 12.81
C PHE A 66 4.14 2.84 13.28
N ASP A 67 5.34 3.15 13.77
CA ASP A 67 5.68 4.53 14.09
C ASP A 67 5.96 5.35 12.83
N LEU A 68 6.58 4.71 11.83
CA LEU A 68 7.06 5.39 10.62
C LEU A 68 6.20 5.08 9.41
N LEU A 69 5.94 6.10 8.61
CA LEU A 69 5.24 5.96 7.32
C LEU A 69 6.03 5.07 6.37
N GLU A 70 7.36 5.15 6.39
CA GLU A 70 8.26 4.31 5.62
C GLU A 70 8.08 2.83 5.95
N SER A 71 7.95 2.49 7.23
CA SER A 71 7.72 1.11 7.68
C SER A 71 6.39 0.58 7.19
N LEU A 72 5.35 1.41 7.22
CA LEU A 72 4.04 1.06 6.69
C LEU A 72 4.08 0.81 5.19
N ALA A 73 4.79 1.65 4.44
CA ALA A 73 4.93 1.46 2.98
C ALA A 73 5.63 0.14 2.65
N HIS A 74 6.70 -0.20 3.38
CA HIS A 74 7.38 -1.49 3.21
C HIS A 74 6.49 -2.68 3.55
N ALA A 75 5.70 -2.59 4.63
CA ALA A 75 4.78 -3.67 5.01
C ALA A 75 3.72 -3.91 3.94
N VAL A 76 3.13 -2.84 3.39
CA VAL A 76 2.15 -2.94 2.30
C VAL A 76 2.79 -3.59 1.07
N ALA A 77 3.98 -3.11 0.67
CA ALA A 77 4.67 -3.65 -0.50
C ALA A 77 5.00 -5.14 -0.33
N ASN A 78 5.51 -5.54 0.83
CA ASN A 78 5.86 -6.92 1.11
C ASN A 78 4.63 -7.85 1.13
N ASP A 79 3.53 -7.41 1.72
CA ASP A 79 2.30 -8.20 1.78
C ASP A 79 1.69 -8.39 0.40
N VAL A 80 1.74 -7.37 -0.46
CA VAL A 80 1.28 -7.49 -1.85
C VAL A 80 2.22 -8.42 -2.65
N LEU A 81 3.54 -8.31 -2.46
CA LEU A 81 4.52 -9.16 -3.14
C LEU A 81 4.34 -10.64 -2.81
N ALA A 82 3.78 -10.96 -1.65
CA ALA A 82 3.57 -12.34 -1.21
C ALA A 82 2.54 -13.11 -2.06
N HIS A 83 1.70 -12.41 -2.82
CA HIS A 83 0.73 -13.06 -3.71
C HIS A 83 1.41 -13.70 -4.92
N ASP A 84 0.91 -14.88 -5.29
CA ASP A 84 1.43 -15.61 -6.45
C ASP A 84 1.28 -14.76 -7.73
N GLY A 85 2.30 -14.81 -8.57
CA GLY A 85 2.30 -14.07 -9.83
C GLY A 85 2.72 -12.61 -9.72
N VAL A 86 2.88 -12.09 -8.53
CA VAL A 86 3.41 -10.74 -8.32
C VAL A 86 4.93 -10.79 -8.35
N VAL A 87 5.55 -9.96 -9.19
CA VAL A 87 6.99 -9.95 -9.41
C VAL A 87 7.67 -8.79 -8.71
N LYS A 88 7.03 -7.63 -8.72
CA LYS A 88 7.58 -6.39 -8.17
C LYS A 88 6.45 -5.49 -7.71
N VAL A 89 6.64 -4.80 -6.61
CA VAL A 89 5.65 -3.88 -6.04
C VAL A 89 6.33 -2.60 -5.64
N SER A 90 5.77 -1.47 -6.06
CA SER A 90 6.00 -0.17 -5.44
C SER A 90 4.72 0.26 -4.74
N ALA A 91 4.81 0.52 -3.44
CA ALA A 91 3.70 1.03 -2.64
C ALA A 91 4.01 2.47 -2.24
N ILE A 92 3.06 3.36 -2.45
CA ILE A 92 3.15 4.76 -2.02
C ILE A 92 2.03 4.97 -1.02
N VAL A 93 2.38 5.33 0.21
CA VAL A 93 1.40 5.57 1.27
C VAL A 93 1.37 7.05 1.60
N HIS A 94 0.23 7.67 1.36
CA HIS A 94 -0.03 9.08 1.62
C HIS A 94 -0.64 9.26 3.01
N LYS A 95 -0.23 10.32 3.70
CA LYS A 95 -0.73 10.66 5.04
C LYS A 95 -1.39 12.04 5.01
N PRO A 96 -2.68 12.13 4.62
CA PRO A 96 -3.35 13.41 4.42
C PRO A 96 -3.39 14.31 5.67
N ALA A 97 -3.59 13.74 6.86
CA ALA A 97 -3.64 14.52 8.09
C ALA A 97 -2.31 15.23 8.37
N ALA A 98 -1.18 14.55 8.14
CA ALA A 98 0.14 15.14 8.30
C ALA A 98 0.38 16.25 7.28
N ALA A 99 -0.08 16.08 6.04
CA ALA A 99 0.01 17.10 5.01
C ALA A 99 -0.74 18.38 5.44
N ARG A 100 -1.96 18.23 5.95
CA ARG A 100 -2.75 19.37 6.44
C ARG A 100 -2.07 20.08 7.61
N SER A 101 -1.59 19.33 8.60
CA SER A 101 -0.97 19.94 9.79
C SER A 101 0.37 20.60 9.50
N ASN A 102 1.07 20.19 8.44
CA ASN A 102 2.33 20.80 8.01
C ASN A 102 2.19 21.79 6.87
N GLU A 103 0.96 22.06 6.43
CA GLU A 103 0.65 23.04 5.38
C GLU A 103 1.37 22.75 4.07
N VAL A 104 1.42 21.46 3.69
CA VAL A 104 1.94 21.00 2.39
C VAL A 104 0.85 20.25 1.64
N GLN A 105 0.99 20.12 0.32
CA GLN A 105 -0.02 19.46 -0.51
C GLN A 105 -0.06 17.96 -0.26
N GLY A 106 1.07 17.35 0.03
CA GLY A 106 1.12 15.93 0.29
C GLY A 106 2.35 15.52 1.09
N ILE A 107 2.18 14.47 1.88
CA ILE A 107 3.26 13.74 2.53
C ILE A 107 3.03 12.27 2.22
N ALA A 108 4.04 11.61 1.67
CA ALA A 108 3.96 10.20 1.33
C ALA A 108 5.32 9.54 1.51
N ALA A 109 5.31 8.24 1.75
CA ALA A 109 6.50 7.41 1.70
C ALA A 109 6.28 6.30 0.66
N ALA A 110 7.35 5.90 -0.01
CA ALA A 110 7.30 4.84 -1.00
C ALA A 110 8.29 3.73 -0.64
N ALA A 111 7.91 2.50 -0.97
CA ALA A 111 8.77 1.34 -0.86
C ALA A 111 8.65 0.51 -2.14
N THR A 112 9.77 0.01 -2.65
CA THR A 112 9.79 -0.89 -3.79
C THR A 112 10.46 -2.19 -3.38
N VAL A 113 9.79 -3.30 -3.64
CA VAL A 113 10.28 -4.65 -3.35
C VAL A 113 10.07 -5.54 -4.57
N GLU A 114 10.94 -6.51 -4.75
CA GLU A 114 10.84 -7.48 -5.85
C GLU A 114 11.33 -8.85 -5.44
N ARG A 115 10.86 -9.86 -6.15
CA ARG A 115 11.30 -11.23 -5.93
C ARG A 115 12.72 -11.47 -6.45
#